data_e15cc2862d20742e080b93b87d2dc53b
#
_entry.id   e15cc2862d20742e080b93b87d2dc53b
#
_cell.length_a   1.000
_cell.length_b   1.000
_cell.length_c   1.000
_cell.angle_alpha   90.00
_cell.angle_beta   90.00
_cell.angle_gamma   90.00
#
_symmetry.space_group_name_H-M   'P 1'
#
loop_
_entity.id
_entity.type
_entity.pdbx_description
1 polymer ?
#
loop_
_entity_poly.entity_id
_entity_poly.type
_entity_poly.pdbx_seq_one_letter_code
_entity_poly.pdbx_strand_id
1 'polypeptide(L)'
;MSDLRILVWGAILWAGATGLHAQGTSQVTTTVRGRVEVVGAEGKGKTRHGALPGTVVWLTPMGAGGEATSATPSSLANPRLVQKNKSFDPHILVVPVGSMVEFPNHDPFFHNVFSLFEGKRFDLGLYEAGTTRMVRFDRLGISYIFCNIHPEMSAVVITMATPLYAISNRDGQLSLAGVPFARYMLHVWSEGMGPENAQPLTREITIAENTSSLGVIRVPEADGQRMAHKNKYGREYDEPTPNNSIYKQQH
;
A
#
# COMPACT_ATOMS: atom_id res chain seq x y z
N MET A 1 -1.39 -48.13 78.88
CA MET A 1 -2.34 -47.52 77.90
C MET A 1 -1.59 -46.30 77.31
N SER A 2 -0.89 -46.53 76.25
CA SER A 2 0.07 -45.57 75.71
C SER A 2 -0.32 -45.25 74.27
N ASP A 3 -0.76 -44.05 74.03
CA ASP A 3 -1.11 -43.55 72.67
C ASP A 3 0.12 -43.05 71.96
N LEU A 4 0.46 -43.72 70.89
CA LEU A 4 1.57 -43.37 69.99
C LEU A 4 1.01 -42.47 68.82
N ARG A 5 1.29 -41.18 68.83
CA ARG A 5 0.94 -40.26 67.74
C ARG A 5 2.06 -40.22 66.71
N ILE A 6 1.76 -40.73 65.51
CA ILE A 6 2.65 -40.68 64.36
C ILE A 6 2.42 -39.30 63.65
N LEU A 7 3.50 -38.49 63.68
CA LEU A 7 3.56 -37.25 62.89
C LEU A 7 4.05 -37.58 61.48
N VAL A 8 3.16 -37.41 60.52
CA VAL A 8 3.51 -37.51 59.08
C VAL A 8 3.92 -36.09 58.55
N TRP A 9 5.19 -35.97 58.21
CA TRP A 9 5.74 -34.78 57.55
C TRP A 9 5.45 -34.87 56.03
N GLY A 10 4.54 -34.04 55.53
CA GLY A 10 4.31 -33.89 54.10
C GLY A 10 5.38 -32.98 53.47
N ALA A 11 6.23 -33.56 52.64
CA ALA A 11 7.16 -32.77 51.81
C ALA A 11 6.42 -32.16 50.64
N ILE A 12 6.28 -30.83 50.65
CA ILE A 12 5.75 -30.07 49.52
C ILE A 12 6.87 -29.88 48.50
N LEU A 13 6.81 -30.62 47.40
CA LEU A 13 7.66 -30.40 46.22
C LEU A 13 7.21 -29.16 45.49
N TRP A 14 7.98 -28.08 45.56
CA TRP A 14 7.82 -26.89 44.74
C TRP A 14 8.38 -27.20 43.34
N ALA A 15 7.51 -27.45 42.35
CA ALA A 15 7.89 -27.52 40.95
C ALA A 15 8.11 -26.09 40.44
N GLY A 16 9.38 -25.69 40.36
CA GLY A 16 9.75 -24.44 39.74
C GLY A 16 9.47 -24.51 38.25
N ALA A 17 8.43 -23.79 37.77
CA ALA A 17 8.19 -23.56 36.36
C ALA A 17 9.28 -22.63 35.81
N THR A 18 10.30 -23.19 35.15
CA THR A 18 11.25 -22.42 34.37
C THR A 18 10.53 -21.87 33.16
N GLY A 19 10.11 -20.59 33.24
CA GLY A 19 9.59 -19.88 32.11
C GLY A 19 10.66 -19.80 31.01
N LEU A 20 10.43 -20.50 29.89
CA LEU A 20 11.17 -20.28 28.65
C LEU A 20 10.88 -18.86 28.21
N HIS A 21 11.76 -17.92 28.49
CA HIS A 21 11.77 -16.62 27.85
C HIS A 21 12.22 -16.87 26.42
N ALA A 22 11.28 -16.79 25.47
CA ALA A 22 11.61 -16.72 24.04
C ALA A 22 12.46 -15.45 23.85
N GLN A 23 13.76 -15.62 23.76
CA GLN A 23 14.66 -14.56 23.35
C GLN A 23 14.35 -14.28 21.89
N GLY A 24 13.63 -13.18 21.63
CA GLY A 24 13.45 -12.66 20.29
C GLY A 24 14.82 -12.38 19.70
N THR A 25 15.26 -13.21 18.76
CA THR A 25 16.47 -12.95 17.98
C THR A 25 16.25 -11.65 17.22
N SER A 26 16.92 -10.57 17.61
CA SER A 26 16.96 -9.33 16.83
C SER A 26 17.54 -9.67 15.46
N GLN A 27 16.67 -9.74 14.45
CA GLN A 27 17.13 -9.90 13.07
C GLN A 27 17.94 -8.67 12.69
N VAL A 28 19.14 -8.91 12.17
CA VAL A 28 19.95 -7.84 11.59
C VAL A 28 19.26 -7.33 10.34
N THR A 29 19.03 -6.02 10.27
CA THR A 29 18.34 -5.35 9.17
C THR A 29 19.22 -4.29 8.54
N THR A 30 18.92 -3.93 7.31
CA THR A 30 19.59 -2.85 6.59
C THR A 30 18.58 -1.90 5.96
N THR A 31 19.07 -0.75 5.49
CA THR A 31 18.30 0.15 4.64
C THR A 31 18.78 -0.01 3.18
N VAL A 32 17.86 -0.44 2.34
CA VAL A 32 18.13 -0.63 0.92
C VAL A 32 17.63 0.58 0.14
N ARG A 33 18.49 1.14 -0.73
CA ARG A 33 18.17 2.32 -1.54
C ARG A 33 18.14 1.99 -3.01
N GLY A 34 17.38 2.76 -3.78
CA GLY A 34 17.33 2.63 -5.23
C GLY A 34 16.90 3.94 -5.89
N ARG A 35 16.97 3.94 -7.21
CA ARG A 35 16.45 5.03 -8.03
C ARG A 35 15.60 4.48 -9.15
N VAL A 36 14.47 5.13 -9.42
CA VAL A 36 13.60 4.79 -10.53
C VAL A 36 13.76 5.81 -11.63
N GLU A 37 13.97 5.34 -12.83
CA GLU A 37 14.09 6.16 -14.04
C GLU A 37 13.10 5.68 -15.10
N VAL A 38 12.48 6.62 -15.79
CA VAL A 38 11.67 6.35 -16.97
C VAL A 38 12.60 6.12 -18.17
N VAL A 39 12.28 5.11 -18.96
CA VAL A 39 12.93 4.88 -20.26
C VAL A 39 11.89 5.03 -21.35
N GLY A 40 12.04 6.03 -22.21
CA GLY A 40 11.16 6.23 -23.36
C GLY A 40 11.30 5.09 -24.37
N ALA A 41 10.20 4.77 -25.06
CA ALA A 41 10.20 3.76 -26.12
C ALA A 41 11.21 4.13 -27.21
N GLU A 42 12.02 3.18 -27.64
CA GLU A 42 12.91 3.33 -28.80
C GLU A 42 12.09 3.68 -30.03
N GLY A 43 12.29 4.87 -30.58
CA GLY A 43 11.64 5.25 -31.86
C GLY A 43 11.26 6.71 -32.03
N LYS A 44 11.22 7.53 -30.98
CA LYS A 44 10.94 8.98 -31.08
C LYS A 44 12.14 9.82 -30.61
N GLY A 45 13.33 9.54 -31.08
CA GLY A 45 14.47 10.48 -31.17
C GLY A 45 14.98 11.19 -29.91
N LYS A 46 14.43 10.96 -28.71
CA LYS A 46 14.95 11.44 -27.43
C LYS A 46 14.55 10.46 -26.34
N THR A 47 15.48 9.64 -25.90
CA THR A 47 15.37 8.87 -24.68
C THR A 47 15.17 9.87 -23.53
N ARG A 48 13.96 10.01 -23.05
CA ARG A 48 13.69 10.80 -21.85
C ARG A 48 14.17 9.98 -20.65
N HIS A 49 15.38 10.24 -20.18
CA HIS A 49 15.79 9.81 -18.87
C HIS A 49 15.28 10.83 -17.87
N GLY A 50 14.32 10.44 -17.05
CA GLY A 50 13.74 11.30 -16.03
C GLY A 50 13.47 10.52 -14.76
N ALA A 51 13.49 11.20 -13.63
CA ALA A 51 12.99 10.65 -12.39
C ALA A 51 11.51 10.29 -12.54
N LEU A 52 11.08 9.13 -12.03
CA LEU A 52 9.69 8.70 -12.03
C LEU A 52 9.17 8.67 -10.59
N PRO A 53 8.47 9.72 -10.14
CA PRO A 53 7.84 9.74 -8.84
C PRO A 53 6.62 8.82 -8.78
N GLY A 54 6.27 8.36 -7.58
CA GLY A 54 5.07 7.55 -7.38
C GLY A 54 5.21 6.09 -7.82
N THR A 55 6.39 5.64 -8.21
CA THR A 55 6.64 4.21 -8.42
C THR A 55 6.71 3.50 -7.07
N VAL A 56 5.94 2.44 -6.91
CA VAL A 56 5.92 1.61 -5.70
C VAL A 56 6.79 0.38 -5.92
N VAL A 57 7.72 0.16 -5.01
CA VAL A 57 8.61 -1.01 -5.00
C VAL A 57 8.43 -1.74 -3.69
N TRP A 58 8.28 -3.07 -3.73
CA TRP A 58 8.14 -3.87 -2.52
C TRP A 58 8.86 -5.21 -2.61
N LEU A 59 9.15 -5.78 -1.44
CA LEU A 59 9.86 -7.04 -1.29
C LEU A 59 8.95 -8.09 -0.66
N THR A 60 8.80 -9.23 -1.32
CA THR A 60 8.13 -10.41 -0.76
C THR A 60 9.21 -11.42 -0.36
N PRO A 61 9.30 -11.85 0.91
CA PRO A 61 10.27 -12.84 1.35
C PRO A 61 10.10 -14.17 0.60
N MET A 62 11.21 -14.84 0.29
CA MET A 62 11.23 -16.15 -0.35
C MET A 62 11.75 -17.22 0.62
N GLY A 63 11.03 -18.34 0.74
CA GLY A 63 11.42 -19.51 1.56
C GLY A 63 10.71 -19.62 2.91
N ALA A 64 10.89 -20.74 3.57
CA ALA A 64 10.16 -21.15 4.80
C ALA A 64 10.49 -20.33 6.08
N GLY A 65 11.38 -19.34 6.00
CA GLY A 65 11.69 -18.41 7.11
C GLY A 65 11.16 -16.99 6.84
N GLY A 66 10.50 -16.79 5.70
CA GLY A 66 10.00 -15.50 5.25
C GLY A 66 8.53 -15.28 5.58
N GLU A 67 8.08 -15.69 6.76
CA GLU A 67 6.82 -15.14 7.24
C GLU A 67 7.01 -13.64 7.29
N ALA A 68 6.36 -12.95 6.32
CA ALA A 68 6.24 -11.51 6.39
C ALA A 68 5.80 -11.21 7.81
N THR A 69 6.67 -10.57 8.58
CA THR A 69 6.30 -10.05 9.89
C THR A 69 5.02 -9.30 9.61
N SER A 70 3.91 -9.87 10.05
CA SER A 70 2.57 -9.31 9.83
C SER A 70 2.72 -7.86 10.24
N ALA A 71 2.63 -6.96 9.27
CA ALA A 71 2.69 -5.55 9.58
C ALA A 71 1.47 -5.28 10.46
N THR A 72 1.67 -5.43 11.75
CA THR A 72 0.69 -4.92 12.71
C THR A 72 0.63 -3.44 12.41
N PRO A 73 -0.56 -2.90 12.09
CA PRO A 73 -0.70 -1.48 11.84
C PRO A 73 -0.09 -0.72 13.02
N SER A 74 1.09 -0.17 12.84
CA SER A 74 1.82 0.54 13.91
C SER A 74 1.20 1.91 14.22
N SER A 75 0.11 2.26 13.55
CA SER A 75 -0.61 3.51 13.74
C SER A 75 -1.96 3.25 14.39
N LEU A 76 -2.24 3.94 15.48
CA LEU A 76 -3.58 3.96 16.12
C LEU A 76 -4.64 4.61 15.22
N ALA A 77 -4.26 5.30 14.16
CA ALA A 77 -5.14 5.97 13.23
C ALA A 77 -5.29 5.16 11.92
N ASN A 78 -6.50 5.09 11.40
CA ASN A 78 -6.74 4.47 10.10
C ASN A 78 -6.06 5.26 8.97
N PRO A 79 -5.55 4.57 7.93
CA PRO A 79 -5.10 5.21 6.70
C PRO A 79 -6.25 6.01 6.06
N ARG A 80 -5.92 7.13 5.46
CA ARG A 80 -6.91 8.07 4.91
C ARG A 80 -6.63 8.39 3.46
N LEU A 81 -7.68 8.44 2.66
CA LEU A 81 -7.68 8.95 1.28
C LEU A 81 -8.65 10.14 1.23
N VAL A 82 -8.10 11.32 1.44
CA VAL A 82 -8.88 12.56 1.62
C VAL A 82 -9.34 13.09 0.27
N GLN A 83 -10.60 13.49 0.16
CA GLN A 83 -11.14 14.24 -0.98
C GLN A 83 -11.06 15.71 -0.68
N LYS A 84 -10.26 16.43 -1.46
CA LYS A 84 -10.05 17.86 -1.32
C LYS A 84 -9.69 18.49 -2.65
N ASN A 85 -10.30 19.62 -2.98
CA ASN A 85 -10.07 20.35 -4.22
C ASN A 85 -10.32 19.47 -5.48
N LYS A 86 -11.36 18.63 -5.46
CA LYS A 86 -11.67 17.64 -6.51
C LYS A 86 -10.49 16.72 -6.82
N SER A 87 -9.78 16.27 -5.79
CA SER A 87 -8.64 15.38 -5.86
C SER A 87 -8.63 14.43 -4.68
N PHE A 88 -7.94 13.31 -4.82
CA PHE A 88 -7.61 12.42 -3.70
C PHE A 88 -6.19 12.70 -3.19
N ASP A 89 -6.03 12.75 -1.87
CA ASP A 89 -4.74 12.95 -1.19
C ASP A 89 -4.55 11.90 -0.08
N PRO A 90 -3.48 11.08 -0.15
CA PRO A 90 -2.48 11.00 -1.22
C PRO A 90 -3.04 10.38 -2.51
N HIS A 91 -2.42 10.61 -3.67
CA HIS A 91 -2.79 9.95 -4.92
C HIS A 91 -2.51 8.43 -4.89
N ILE A 92 -1.43 8.01 -4.25
CA ILE A 92 -1.07 6.59 -4.04
C ILE A 92 -1.02 6.31 -2.55
N LEU A 93 -1.84 5.37 -2.10
CA LEU A 93 -1.91 4.92 -0.72
C LEU A 93 -1.56 3.43 -0.64
N VAL A 94 -0.53 3.08 0.13
CA VAL A 94 -0.17 1.68 0.40
C VAL A 94 -0.66 1.31 1.79
N VAL A 95 -1.35 0.17 1.90
CA VAL A 95 -1.92 -0.30 3.17
C VAL A 95 -1.67 -1.79 3.37
N PRO A 96 -1.51 -2.25 4.62
CA PRO A 96 -1.56 -3.67 4.95
C PRO A 96 -2.92 -4.29 4.61
N VAL A 97 -2.94 -5.56 4.22
CA VAL A 97 -4.19 -6.31 4.03
C VAL A 97 -4.98 -6.34 5.35
N GLY A 98 -6.29 -6.12 5.25
CA GLY A 98 -7.19 -6.02 6.39
C GLY A 98 -7.38 -4.61 6.94
N SER A 99 -6.64 -3.61 6.45
CA SER A 99 -6.76 -2.22 6.88
C SER A 99 -8.16 -1.65 6.61
N MET A 100 -8.64 -0.83 7.56
CA MET A 100 -9.77 0.07 7.36
C MET A 100 -9.24 1.39 6.81
N VAL A 101 -9.67 1.79 5.61
CA VAL A 101 -9.29 3.07 4.99
C VAL A 101 -10.46 4.04 5.11
N GLU A 102 -10.17 5.24 5.58
CA GLU A 102 -11.13 6.35 5.66
C GLU A 102 -11.12 7.17 4.38
N PHE A 103 -12.30 7.59 3.95
CA PHE A 103 -12.54 8.45 2.78
C PHE A 103 -13.28 9.72 3.23
N PRO A 104 -12.59 10.67 3.90
CA PRO A 104 -13.22 11.91 4.32
C PRO A 104 -13.41 12.87 3.15
N ASN A 105 -14.60 13.48 3.07
CA ASN A 105 -14.91 14.52 2.12
C ASN A 105 -14.66 15.92 2.74
N HIS A 106 -13.57 16.56 2.36
CA HIS A 106 -13.22 17.92 2.80
C HIS A 106 -13.62 19.01 1.79
N ASP A 107 -14.24 18.62 0.68
CA ASP A 107 -14.79 19.59 -0.27
C ASP A 107 -16.19 20.06 0.19
N PRO A 108 -16.64 21.25 -0.21
CA PRO A 108 -17.95 21.79 0.18
C PRO A 108 -19.11 21.24 -0.67
N PHE A 109 -18.91 20.13 -1.36
CA PHE A 109 -19.88 19.49 -2.25
C PHE A 109 -19.81 17.97 -2.16
N PHE A 110 -20.76 17.29 -2.81
CA PHE A 110 -20.87 15.84 -2.79
C PHE A 110 -19.76 15.16 -3.60
N HIS A 111 -19.41 13.94 -3.18
CA HIS A 111 -18.62 12.99 -3.94
C HIS A 111 -19.28 11.61 -3.97
N ASN A 112 -18.93 10.78 -4.96
CA ASN A 112 -19.27 9.37 -4.99
C ASN A 112 -18.01 8.57 -5.33
N VAL A 113 -17.39 7.99 -4.33
CA VAL A 113 -16.17 7.22 -4.46
C VAL A 113 -16.48 5.76 -4.74
N PHE A 114 -15.83 5.20 -5.75
CA PHE A 114 -16.02 3.81 -6.13
C PHE A 114 -14.71 3.16 -6.66
N SER A 115 -14.71 1.83 -6.67
CA SER A 115 -13.69 0.99 -7.33
C SER A 115 -14.38 -0.25 -7.89
N LEU A 116 -14.22 -0.51 -9.20
CA LEU A 116 -14.88 -1.62 -9.90
C LEU A 116 -13.90 -2.61 -10.52
N PHE A 117 -12.61 -2.30 -10.51
CA PHE A 117 -11.57 -3.09 -11.15
C PHE A 117 -10.92 -4.08 -10.17
N GLU A 118 -9.77 -4.62 -10.53
CA GLU A 118 -8.99 -5.54 -9.70
C GLU A 118 -8.78 -4.99 -8.29
N GLY A 119 -8.51 -5.88 -7.33
CA GLY A 119 -8.39 -5.53 -5.92
C GLY A 119 -9.74 -5.45 -5.20
N LYS A 120 -9.93 -4.45 -4.35
CA LYS A 120 -11.17 -4.25 -3.59
C LYS A 120 -12.21 -3.51 -4.43
N ARG A 121 -13.37 -4.15 -4.65
CA ARG A 121 -14.53 -3.53 -5.33
C ARG A 121 -15.48 -2.95 -4.29
N PHE A 122 -15.92 -1.70 -4.50
CA PHE A 122 -16.90 -1.03 -3.66
C PHE A 122 -17.52 0.18 -4.37
N ASP A 123 -18.64 0.66 -3.85
CA ASP A 123 -19.29 1.93 -4.20
C ASP A 123 -19.83 2.54 -2.91
N LEU A 124 -19.34 3.71 -2.53
CA LEU A 124 -19.75 4.40 -1.30
C LEU A 124 -21.06 5.19 -1.44
N GLY A 125 -21.61 5.23 -2.65
CA GLY A 125 -22.73 6.11 -2.95
C GLY A 125 -22.34 7.59 -2.91
N LEU A 126 -23.31 8.43 -3.06
CA LEU A 126 -23.15 9.89 -2.93
C LEU A 126 -23.11 10.26 -1.44
N TYR A 127 -22.14 11.09 -1.03
CA TYR A 127 -22.06 11.60 0.34
C TYR A 127 -21.55 13.04 0.40
N GLU A 128 -22.01 13.76 1.42
CA GLU A 128 -21.87 15.20 1.56
C GLU A 128 -20.55 15.64 2.19
N ALA A 129 -20.32 16.94 2.12
CA ALA A 129 -19.22 17.65 2.78
C ALA A 129 -19.11 17.31 4.27
N GLY A 130 -17.88 17.14 4.77
CA GLY A 130 -17.60 16.84 6.18
C GLY A 130 -17.86 15.37 6.58
N THR A 131 -18.43 14.55 5.70
CA THR A 131 -18.71 13.13 5.98
C THR A 131 -17.48 12.27 5.69
N THR A 132 -17.30 11.23 6.49
CA THR A 132 -16.28 10.19 6.26
C THR A 132 -16.96 8.85 6.01
N ARG A 133 -16.53 8.14 4.96
CA ARG A 133 -16.90 6.75 4.69
C ARG A 133 -15.68 5.85 4.93
N MET A 134 -15.92 4.56 5.16
CA MET A 134 -14.85 3.60 5.48
C MET A 134 -14.97 2.36 4.61
N VAL A 135 -13.83 1.83 4.16
CA VAL A 135 -13.74 0.59 3.40
C VAL A 135 -12.66 -0.30 4.00
N ARG A 136 -12.96 -1.58 4.20
CA ARG A 136 -11.96 -2.58 4.57
C ARG A 136 -11.29 -3.15 3.33
N PHE A 137 -9.97 -3.00 3.25
CA PHE A 137 -9.14 -3.56 2.18
C PHE A 137 -8.62 -4.95 2.58
N ASP A 138 -9.45 -5.96 2.39
CA ASP A 138 -9.26 -7.35 2.82
C ASP A 138 -8.68 -8.26 1.73
N ARG A 139 -8.31 -7.72 0.57
CA ARG A 139 -7.71 -8.44 -0.56
C ARG A 139 -6.42 -7.77 -0.97
N LEU A 140 -5.39 -8.59 -1.21
CA LEU A 140 -4.14 -8.14 -1.84
C LEU A 140 -4.41 -7.65 -3.26
N GLY A 141 -3.65 -6.65 -3.69
CA GLY A 141 -3.68 -6.14 -5.06
C GLY A 141 -3.89 -4.63 -5.15
N ILE A 142 -4.12 -4.16 -6.35
CA ILE A 142 -4.22 -2.75 -6.72
C ILE A 142 -5.68 -2.41 -6.95
N SER A 143 -6.17 -1.41 -6.24
CA SER A 143 -7.53 -0.88 -6.38
C SER A 143 -7.45 0.53 -6.93
N TYR A 144 -8.02 0.73 -8.12
CA TYR A 144 -8.15 2.05 -8.71
C TYR A 144 -9.42 2.71 -8.19
N ILE A 145 -9.26 3.90 -7.63
CA ILE A 145 -10.30 4.66 -6.94
C ILE A 145 -10.68 5.83 -7.81
N PHE A 146 -11.98 6.03 -8.01
CA PHE A 146 -12.52 7.08 -8.86
C PHE A 146 -13.69 7.80 -8.18
N CYS A 147 -14.00 9.01 -8.67
CA CYS A 147 -15.22 9.70 -8.33
C CYS A 147 -16.21 9.60 -9.51
N ASN A 148 -17.48 9.22 -9.24
CA ASN A 148 -18.49 9.05 -10.29
C ASN A 148 -19.01 10.36 -10.91
N ILE A 149 -18.72 11.51 -10.30
CA ILE A 149 -19.21 12.81 -10.72
C ILE A 149 -18.09 13.81 -11.10
N HIS A 150 -16.84 13.46 -10.84
CA HIS A 150 -15.67 14.25 -11.18
C HIS A 150 -14.65 13.36 -11.92
N PRO A 151 -14.64 13.39 -13.26
CA PRO A 151 -13.84 12.47 -14.08
C PRO A 151 -12.32 12.63 -13.87
N GLU A 152 -11.88 13.79 -13.38
CA GLU A 152 -10.49 14.08 -13.07
C GLU A 152 -9.99 13.46 -11.75
N MET A 153 -10.90 12.98 -10.90
CA MET A 153 -10.56 12.43 -9.57
C MET A 153 -10.23 10.94 -9.66
N SER A 154 -8.95 10.64 -9.53
CA SER A 154 -8.44 9.27 -9.43
C SER A 154 -7.40 9.13 -8.33
N ALA A 155 -7.28 7.93 -7.79
CA ALA A 155 -6.23 7.50 -6.88
C ALA A 155 -6.00 5.99 -6.96
N VAL A 156 -4.95 5.51 -6.31
CA VAL A 156 -4.64 4.09 -6.24
C VAL A 156 -4.42 3.67 -4.79
N VAL A 157 -5.10 2.61 -4.37
CA VAL A 157 -4.83 1.94 -3.10
C VAL A 157 -4.18 0.60 -3.39
N ILE A 158 -2.96 0.40 -2.89
CA ILE A 158 -2.21 -0.85 -3.03
C ILE A 158 -2.24 -1.59 -1.69
N THR A 159 -2.86 -2.76 -1.68
CA THR A 159 -2.99 -3.59 -0.49
C THR A 159 -1.92 -4.68 -0.51
N MET A 160 -1.07 -4.70 0.51
CA MET A 160 0.10 -5.58 0.59
C MET A 160 0.09 -6.47 1.83
N ALA A 161 0.76 -7.64 1.73
CA ALA A 161 1.04 -8.52 2.86
C ALA A 161 2.39 -8.18 3.55
N THR A 162 3.22 -7.34 2.94
CA THR A 162 4.57 -7.02 3.42
C THR A 162 4.66 -5.54 3.82
N PRO A 163 5.35 -5.21 4.91
CA PRO A 163 5.68 -3.83 5.27
C PRO A 163 6.91 -3.30 4.51
N LEU A 164 7.62 -4.17 3.77
CA LEU A 164 8.86 -3.85 3.08
C LEU A 164 8.57 -3.20 1.72
N TYR A 165 8.19 -1.95 1.72
CA TYR A 165 7.92 -1.18 0.50
C TYR A 165 8.48 0.24 0.59
N ALA A 166 8.63 0.86 -0.58
CA ALA A 166 8.93 2.29 -0.72
C ALA A 166 8.19 2.87 -1.93
N ILE A 167 7.88 4.15 -1.85
CA ILE A 167 7.34 4.93 -2.96
C ILE A 167 8.43 5.91 -3.39
N SER A 168 8.74 5.97 -4.69
CA SER A 168 9.75 6.88 -5.20
C SER A 168 9.32 8.34 -5.03
N ASN A 169 10.26 9.18 -4.58
CA ASN A 169 10.05 10.61 -4.43
C ASN A 169 10.13 11.35 -5.79
N ARG A 170 10.06 12.67 -5.78
CA ARG A 170 10.11 13.52 -6.98
C ARG A 170 11.39 13.35 -7.79
N ASP A 171 12.49 12.94 -7.17
CA ASP A 171 13.78 12.68 -7.81
C ASP A 171 13.94 11.21 -8.23
N GLY A 172 12.88 10.41 -8.13
CA GLY A 172 12.88 8.98 -8.39
C GLY A 172 13.60 8.14 -7.33
N GLN A 173 14.04 8.73 -6.24
CA GLN A 173 14.73 8.01 -5.16
C GLN A 173 13.76 7.23 -4.31
N LEU A 174 14.16 6.05 -3.86
CA LEU A 174 13.42 5.22 -2.91
C LEU A 174 14.35 4.66 -1.83
N SER A 175 13.76 4.38 -0.67
CA SER A 175 14.48 3.85 0.49
C SER A 175 13.57 2.91 1.28
N LEU A 176 13.99 1.64 1.38
CA LEU A 176 13.33 0.62 2.18
C LEU A 176 14.15 0.44 3.46
N ALA A 177 13.60 0.83 4.58
CA ALA A 177 14.24 0.67 5.88
C ALA A 177 13.86 -0.66 6.54
N GLY A 178 14.72 -1.16 7.43
CA GLY A 178 14.42 -2.33 8.25
C GLY A 178 14.33 -3.63 7.47
N VAL A 179 15.01 -3.76 6.34
CA VAL A 179 14.99 -4.97 5.51
C VAL A 179 15.89 -6.04 6.12
N PRO A 180 15.36 -7.21 6.55
CA PRO A 180 16.15 -8.33 7.02
C PRO A 180 17.05 -8.92 5.92
N PHE A 181 18.15 -9.56 6.31
CA PHE A 181 18.99 -10.28 5.36
C PHE A 181 18.30 -11.58 4.95
N ALA A 182 17.87 -11.65 3.68
CA ALA A 182 17.18 -12.80 3.10
C ALA A 182 17.11 -12.71 1.58
N ARG A 183 16.50 -13.73 0.95
CA ARG A 183 16.10 -13.69 -0.46
C ARG A 183 14.69 -13.16 -0.58
N TYR A 184 14.48 -12.31 -1.57
CA TYR A 184 13.21 -11.64 -1.82
C TYR A 184 12.84 -11.70 -3.29
N MET A 185 11.55 -11.72 -3.57
CA MET A 185 11.01 -11.28 -4.85
C MET A 185 10.83 -9.76 -4.79
N LEU A 186 11.56 -9.04 -5.64
CA LEU A 186 11.37 -7.61 -5.87
C LEU A 186 10.21 -7.42 -6.84
N HIS A 187 9.29 -6.56 -6.49
CA HIS A 187 8.17 -6.16 -7.34
C HIS A 187 8.22 -4.66 -7.58
N VAL A 188 7.76 -4.24 -8.75
CA VAL A 188 7.70 -2.85 -9.16
C VAL A 188 6.34 -2.56 -9.77
N TRP A 189 5.72 -1.49 -9.35
CA TRP A 189 4.50 -0.97 -9.94
C TRP A 189 4.62 0.55 -10.15
N SER A 190 4.12 1.00 -11.29
CA SER A 190 3.98 2.41 -11.59
C SER A 190 2.65 2.62 -12.31
N GLU A 191 2.01 3.77 -12.07
CA GLU A 191 0.75 4.10 -12.74
C GLU A 191 0.93 4.13 -14.26
N GLY A 192 -0.01 3.54 -14.99
CA GLY A 192 0.06 3.40 -16.44
C GLY A 192 1.00 2.31 -16.96
N MET A 193 1.69 1.59 -16.08
CA MET A 193 2.48 0.42 -16.48
C MET A 193 1.58 -0.81 -16.58
N GLY A 194 1.42 -1.35 -17.79
CA GLY A 194 0.70 -2.60 -18.00
C GLY A 194 1.40 -3.82 -17.38
N PRO A 195 0.67 -4.94 -17.15
CA PRO A 195 1.22 -6.15 -16.57
C PRO A 195 2.42 -6.71 -17.34
N GLU A 196 2.42 -6.57 -18.65
CA GLU A 196 3.50 -7.00 -19.56
C GLU A 196 4.83 -6.27 -19.29
N ASN A 197 4.76 -5.02 -18.82
CA ASN A 197 5.92 -4.21 -18.47
C ASN A 197 6.36 -4.43 -17.00
N ALA A 198 5.45 -4.85 -16.14
CA ALA A 198 5.73 -5.15 -14.74
C ALA A 198 6.48 -6.47 -14.56
N GLN A 199 6.15 -7.48 -15.37
CA GLN A 199 6.73 -8.82 -15.26
C GLN A 199 8.25 -8.85 -15.41
N PRO A 200 8.88 -8.17 -16.40
CA PRO A 200 10.34 -8.15 -16.53
C PRO A 200 11.07 -7.45 -15.37
N LEU A 201 10.38 -6.57 -14.65
CA LEU A 201 10.93 -5.86 -13.50
C LEU A 201 10.83 -6.67 -12.20
N THR A 202 9.94 -7.67 -12.17
CA THR A 202 9.82 -8.61 -11.06
C THR A 202 10.96 -9.61 -11.11
N ARG A 203 11.80 -9.62 -10.07
CA ARG A 203 12.98 -10.49 -10.04
C ARG A 203 13.36 -10.89 -8.63
N GLU A 204 14.07 -12.03 -8.53
CA GLU A 204 14.69 -12.44 -7.28
C GLU A 204 15.90 -11.55 -6.96
N ILE A 205 16.04 -11.17 -5.69
CA ILE A 205 17.19 -10.45 -5.15
C ILE A 205 17.59 -11.04 -3.80
N THR A 206 18.86 -10.90 -3.45
CA THR A 206 19.37 -11.26 -2.11
C THR A 206 19.82 -9.99 -1.40
N ILE A 207 19.28 -9.78 -0.21
CA ILE A 207 19.72 -8.71 0.69
C ILE A 207 20.68 -9.32 1.71
N ALA A 208 21.90 -8.78 1.75
CA ALA A 208 22.98 -9.19 2.62
C ALA A 208 23.69 -7.96 3.18
N GLU A 209 24.66 -8.16 4.06
CA GLU A 209 25.40 -7.08 4.73
C GLU A 209 26.01 -6.06 3.74
N ASN A 210 26.46 -6.53 2.58
CA ASN A 210 27.05 -5.71 1.54
C ASN A 210 26.03 -5.21 0.49
N THR A 211 24.76 -5.52 0.63
CA THR A 211 23.70 -5.13 -0.32
C THR A 211 22.93 -3.93 0.24
N SER A 212 23.35 -2.73 -0.12
CA SER A 212 22.67 -1.48 0.28
C SER A 212 21.96 -0.76 -0.87
N SER A 213 22.03 -1.30 -2.09
CA SER A 213 21.47 -0.66 -3.28
C SER A 213 20.76 -1.64 -4.20
N LEU A 214 19.56 -1.25 -4.65
CA LEU A 214 18.83 -1.90 -5.76
C LEU A 214 19.31 -1.44 -7.13
N GLY A 215 20.21 -0.44 -7.15
CA GLY A 215 20.64 0.22 -8.37
C GLY A 215 19.55 1.08 -8.99
N VAL A 216 19.60 1.21 -10.31
CA VAL A 216 18.60 1.94 -11.10
C VAL A 216 17.57 0.95 -11.63
N ILE A 217 16.31 1.22 -11.28
CA ILE A 217 15.13 0.49 -11.78
C ILE A 217 14.60 1.28 -12.97
N ARG A 218 14.68 0.70 -14.16
CA ARG A 218 14.23 1.34 -15.40
C ARG A 218 12.81 0.90 -15.71
N VAL A 219 11.88 1.85 -15.70
CA VAL A 219 10.46 1.63 -15.97
C VAL A 219 10.14 2.17 -17.37
N PRO A 220 9.52 1.39 -18.25
CA PRO A 220 9.06 1.89 -19.53
C PRO A 220 8.15 3.11 -19.37
N GLU A 221 8.28 4.08 -20.27
CA GLU A 221 7.36 5.22 -20.31
C GLU A 221 5.95 4.67 -20.54
N ALA A 222 5.04 4.95 -19.62
CA ALA A 222 3.62 4.66 -19.82
C ALA A 222 3.12 5.55 -20.98
N ASP A 223 2.31 4.98 -21.86
CA ASP A 223 1.63 5.75 -22.89
C ASP A 223 0.71 6.77 -22.22
N GLY A 224 1.22 7.92 -21.89
CA GLY A 224 0.71 9.13 -21.21
C GLY A 224 -0.78 9.32 -20.93
N GLN A 225 -1.56 8.29 -21.05
CA GLN A 225 -2.95 8.25 -20.65
C GLN A 225 -3.00 7.90 -19.16
N ARG A 226 -3.17 8.91 -18.31
CA ARG A 226 -3.87 8.69 -17.05
C ARG A 226 -5.05 7.79 -17.40
N MET A 227 -5.24 6.69 -16.66
CA MET A 227 -6.29 5.73 -16.99
C MET A 227 -7.60 6.48 -17.27
N ALA A 228 -7.92 6.63 -18.55
CA ALA A 228 -9.22 7.12 -18.95
C ALA A 228 -10.22 6.11 -18.40
N HIS A 229 -11.01 6.54 -17.45
CA HIS A 229 -11.99 5.68 -16.81
C HIS A 229 -13.40 6.13 -17.13
N LYS A 230 -14.30 5.16 -17.19
CA LYS A 230 -15.72 5.40 -17.32
C LYS A 230 -16.33 5.60 -15.93
N ASN A 231 -17.51 6.15 -15.89
CA ASN A 231 -18.30 6.24 -14.67
C ASN A 231 -18.67 4.83 -14.14
N LYS A 232 -19.20 4.73 -12.94
CA LYS A 232 -19.54 3.45 -12.31
C LYS A 232 -20.56 2.60 -13.07
N TYR A 233 -21.23 3.16 -14.06
CA TYR A 233 -22.18 2.46 -14.95
C TYR A 233 -21.54 2.04 -16.27
N GLY A 234 -20.22 2.22 -16.42
CA GLY A 234 -19.50 1.89 -17.66
C GLY A 234 -19.74 2.86 -18.82
N ARG A 235 -20.27 4.04 -18.54
CA ARG A 235 -20.54 5.10 -19.53
C ARG A 235 -19.48 6.19 -19.44
N GLU A 236 -19.30 6.94 -20.53
CA GLU A 236 -18.54 8.18 -20.51
C GLU A 236 -19.19 9.18 -19.53
N TYR A 237 -18.40 10.09 -18.98
CA TYR A 237 -18.92 11.18 -18.18
C TYR A 237 -19.62 12.19 -19.07
N ASP A 238 -20.72 12.77 -18.56
CA ASP A 238 -21.40 13.84 -19.25
C ASP A 238 -20.45 15.06 -19.35
N GLU A 239 -20.39 15.69 -20.53
CA GLU A 239 -19.63 16.92 -20.69
C GLU A 239 -20.20 17.99 -19.74
N PRO A 240 -19.31 18.75 -19.04
CA PRO A 240 -19.79 19.83 -18.18
C PRO A 240 -20.55 20.83 -19.01
N THR A 241 -21.87 20.84 -18.90
CA THR A 241 -22.68 21.90 -19.55
C THR A 241 -22.36 23.24 -18.89
N PRO A 242 -22.01 24.30 -19.66
CA PRO A 242 -21.53 25.56 -19.09
C PRO A 242 -22.48 26.25 -18.10
N ASN A 243 -23.74 25.82 -18.05
CA ASN A 243 -24.80 26.42 -17.22
C ASN A 243 -25.43 25.51 -16.17
N ASN A 244 -24.94 24.29 -15.97
CA ASN A 244 -25.48 23.42 -14.95
C ASN A 244 -24.64 23.52 -13.68
N SER A 245 -24.76 24.62 -12.95
CA SER A 245 -24.35 24.65 -11.56
C SER A 245 -25.31 23.76 -10.78
N ILE A 246 -24.97 22.48 -10.66
CA ILE A 246 -25.67 21.49 -9.81
C ILE A 246 -25.66 21.98 -8.35
N TYR A 247 -24.85 22.98 -8.05
CA TYR A 247 -24.70 23.58 -6.74
C TYR A 247 -25.17 25.06 -6.78
N LYS A 248 -26.47 25.26 -6.64
CA LYS A 248 -26.95 26.56 -6.16
C LYS A 248 -26.49 26.68 -4.71
N GLN A 249 -25.63 27.66 -4.42
CA GLN A 249 -25.32 28.04 -3.05
C GLN A 249 -26.65 28.27 -2.34
N GLN A 250 -26.93 27.44 -1.34
CA GLN A 250 -27.97 27.75 -0.36
C GLN A 250 -27.36 28.79 0.57
N HIS A 251 -27.85 30.02 0.43
CA HIS A 251 -27.62 31.12 1.37
C HIS A 251 -28.43 30.90 2.65
#